data_3fb0cf5ef2fc18dc088eb2dbef208ef8
#
_entry.id   3fb0cf5ef2fc18dc088eb2dbef208ef8
#
_cell.length_a   1.000
_cell.length_b   1.000
_cell.length_c   1.000
_cell.angle_alpha   90.00
_cell.angle_beta   90.00
_cell.angle_gamma   90.00
#
_symmetry.space_group_name_H-M   'P 1'
#
loop_
_entity.id
_entity.type
_entity.pdbx_description
1 polymer ?
#
loop_
_entity_poly.entity_id
_entity_poly.type
_entity_poly.pdbx_seq_one_letter_code
_entity_poly.pdbx_strand_id
1 'polypeptide(L)'
;MLVSGNKNFGVAQALEKLYPNAVYASRTTDFDLVTDEGQNKFARLSVEHDIVIICAALYRFNQTVLLDKVYKACVVHKHNPYIICIGSTTDRMKNGKAWLYNAEKKALRDYCNTLGIGGVWADKPKITYASFGTMTNNQIKHPERKCLDIDVAASYIKWLIEQPRHIAINEISIDPMQDNQWYNSL
;
A
#
# COMPACT_ATOMS: atom_id res chain seq x y z
N MET A 1 -4.31 11.48 9.34
CA MET A 1 -4.01 10.29 8.50
C MET A 1 -5.03 10.20 7.37
N LEU A 2 -4.55 9.91 6.15
CA LEU A 2 -5.37 9.69 4.96
C LEU A 2 -5.11 8.26 4.45
N VAL A 3 -6.16 7.49 4.15
CA VAL A 3 -6.09 6.09 3.70
C VAL A 3 -6.84 5.95 2.39
N SER A 4 -6.19 5.46 1.33
CA SER A 4 -6.89 5.08 0.11
C SER A 4 -7.48 3.68 0.27
N GLY A 5 -8.79 3.56 0.27
CA GLY A 5 -9.49 2.28 0.40
C GLY A 5 -10.83 2.37 1.12
N ASN A 6 -11.64 1.35 0.92
CA ASN A 6 -12.93 1.27 1.59
C ASN A 6 -12.74 0.76 3.04
N LYS A 7 -13.16 1.55 4.02
CA LYS A 7 -13.05 1.22 5.45
C LYS A 7 -13.81 -0.06 5.87
N ASN A 8 -14.67 -0.57 5.01
CA ASN A 8 -15.43 -1.80 5.26
C ASN A 8 -14.80 -3.03 4.57
N PHE A 9 -13.57 -2.93 4.02
CA PHE A 9 -12.99 -4.03 3.27
C PHE A 9 -11.46 -4.10 3.38
N GLY A 10 -10.94 -5.31 3.57
CA GLY A 10 -9.50 -5.62 3.53
C GLY A 10 -8.69 -4.85 4.56
N VAL A 11 -7.46 -4.46 4.20
CA VAL A 11 -6.54 -3.75 5.11
C VAL A 11 -7.13 -2.43 5.61
N ALA A 12 -7.87 -1.71 4.78
CA ALA A 12 -8.50 -0.46 5.20
C ALA A 12 -9.53 -0.67 6.33
N GLN A 13 -10.24 -1.81 6.34
CA GLN A 13 -11.15 -2.19 7.41
C GLN A 13 -10.39 -2.47 8.73
N ALA A 14 -9.26 -3.16 8.64
CA ALA A 14 -8.45 -3.42 9.82
C ALA A 14 -7.78 -2.14 10.37
N LEU A 15 -7.39 -1.23 9.47
CA LEU A 15 -6.87 0.09 9.85
C LEU A 15 -7.94 0.97 10.50
N GLU A 16 -9.20 0.86 10.07
CA GLU A 16 -10.31 1.63 10.67
C GLU A 16 -10.50 1.29 12.16
N LYS A 17 -10.34 0.03 12.54
CA LYS A 17 -10.38 -0.37 13.96
C LYS A 17 -9.27 0.29 14.80
N LEU A 18 -8.09 0.51 14.21
CA LEU A 18 -6.94 1.12 14.88
C LEU A 18 -6.96 2.65 14.82
N TYR A 19 -7.51 3.19 13.73
CA TYR A 19 -7.50 4.63 13.42
C TYR A 19 -8.88 5.10 12.95
N PRO A 20 -9.91 5.09 13.83
CA PRO A 20 -11.29 5.42 13.44
C PRO A 20 -11.45 6.87 12.99
N ASN A 21 -10.55 7.76 13.40
CA ASN A 21 -10.56 9.18 13.01
C ASN A 21 -9.77 9.47 11.72
N ALA A 22 -9.23 8.46 11.05
CA ALA A 22 -8.58 8.66 9.76
C ALA A 22 -9.59 8.92 8.65
N VAL A 23 -9.17 9.66 7.63
CA VAL A 23 -9.98 9.89 6.42
C VAL A 23 -9.80 8.70 5.47
N TYR A 24 -10.90 8.03 5.12
CA TYR A 24 -10.91 6.88 4.20
C TYR A 24 -11.47 7.29 2.84
N ALA A 25 -10.62 7.29 1.83
CA ALA A 25 -10.95 7.72 0.47
C ALA A 25 -11.24 6.51 -0.42
N SER A 26 -12.48 6.38 -0.85
CA SER A 26 -12.97 5.33 -1.76
C SER A 26 -14.16 5.84 -2.56
N ARG A 27 -14.65 5.04 -3.49
CA ARG A 27 -15.89 5.39 -4.25
C ARG A 27 -17.10 5.66 -3.35
N THR A 28 -17.17 5.01 -2.18
CA THR A 28 -18.26 5.23 -1.22
C THR A 28 -18.13 6.57 -0.46
N THR A 29 -17.00 7.25 -0.60
CA THR A 29 -16.73 8.57 0.00
C THR A 29 -16.34 9.59 -1.07
N ASP A 30 -16.86 9.40 -2.29
CA ASP A 30 -16.68 10.31 -3.42
C ASP A 30 -15.20 10.44 -3.91
N PHE A 31 -14.45 9.34 -3.83
CA PHE A 31 -13.11 9.23 -4.41
C PHE A 31 -13.04 8.05 -5.37
N ASP A 32 -13.23 8.27 -6.66
CA ASP A 32 -12.97 7.24 -7.66
C ASP A 32 -11.49 7.27 -8.09
N LEU A 33 -10.67 6.51 -7.35
CA LEU A 33 -9.22 6.50 -7.50
C LEU A 33 -8.72 5.82 -8.80
N VAL A 34 -9.61 5.36 -9.68
CA VAL A 34 -9.23 4.91 -11.03
C VAL A 34 -9.37 6.01 -12.07
N THR A 35 -9.98 7.14 -11.70
CA THR A 35 -10.09 8.34 -12.54
C THR A 35 -9.01 9.37 -12.21
N ASP A 36 -8.66 10.17 -13.21
CA ASP A 36 -7.72 11.27 -13.03
C ASP A 36 -8.22 12.30 -12.00
N GLU A 37 -9.50 12.61 -12.04
CA GLU A 37 -10.15 13.52 -11.10
C GLU A 37 -10.06 13.03 -9.65
N GLY A 38 -10.46 11.76 -9.40
CA GLY A 38 -10.40 11.16 -8.06
C GLY A 38 -8.99 11.08 -7.51
N GLN A 39 -8.00 10.74 -8.36
CA GLN A 39 -6.60 10.73 -7.99
C GLN A 39 -6.08 12.14 -7.66
N ASN A 40 -6.43 13.15 -8.45
CA ASN A 40 -6.06 14.54 -8.20
C ASN A 40 -6.71 15.09 -6.92
N LYS A 41 -7.96 14.72 -6.64
CA LYS A 41 -8.66 15.03 -5.39
C LYS A 41 -7.94 14.42 -4.19
N PHE A 42 -7.55 13.15 -4.28
CA PHE A 42 -6.79 12.46 -3.23
C PHE A 42 -5.40 13.09 -3.02
N ALA A 43 -4.68 13.40 -4.09
CA ALA A 43 -3.37 14.02 -4.02
C ALA A 43 -3.42 15.42 -3.37
N ARG A 44 -4.44 16.23 -3.69
CA ARG A 44 -4.65 17.52 -3.01
C ARG A 44 -4.91 17.35 -1.51
N LEU A 45 -5.73 16.36 -1.13
CA LEU A 45 -6.01 16.10 0.27
C LEU A 45 -4.79 15.57 1.03
N SER A 46 -3.88 14.87 0.36
CA SER A 46 -2.70 14.26 1.00
C SER A 46 -1.75 15.28 1.62
N VAL A 47 -1.74 16.53 1.14
CA VAL A 47 -0.88 17.59 1.69
C VAL A 47 -1.36 18.15 3.04
N GLU A 48 -2.51 17.72 3.50
CA GLU A 48 -3.09 18.09 4.81
C GLU A 48 -2.85 17.02 5.88
N HIS A 49 -2.12 15.92 5.54
CA HIS A 49 -1.97 14.76 6.40
C HIS A 49 -0.52 14.30 6.56
N ASP A 50 -0.07 14.11 7.80
CA ASP A 50 1.30 13.63 8.09
C ASP A 50 1.53 12.15 7.74
N ILE A 51 0.47 11.37 7.59
CA ILE A 51 0.52 9.96 7.23
C ILE A 51 -0.47 9.70 6.09
N VAL A 52 0.03 9.12 5.00
CA VAL A 52 -0.76 8.73 3.83
C VAL A 52 -0.56 7.24 3.54
N ILE A 53 -1.64 6.46 3.56
CA ILE A 53 -1.59 5.03 3.27
C ILE A 53 -2.28 4.75 1.94
N ILE A 54 -1.52 4.26 0.96
CA ILE A 54 -2.02 3.88 -0.36
C ILE A 54 -2.26 2.37 -0.35
N CYS A 55 -3.46 1.94 0.11
CA CYS A 55 -3.81 0.52 0.24
C CYS A 55 -4.88 0.02 -0.75
N ALA A 56 -5.55 0.89 -1.49
CA ALA A 56 -6.51 0.48 -2.51
C ALA A 56 -5.80 -0.34 -3.62
N ALA A 57 -6.30 -1.53 -3.89
CA ALA A 57 -5.80 -2.35 -5.00
C ALA A 57 -6.34 -1.80 -6.33
N LEU A 58 -5.62 -0.84 -6.89
CA LEU A 58 -5.95 -0.19 -8.16
C LEU A 58 -5.19 -0.88 -9.29
N TYR A 59 -5.92 -1.45 -10.26
CA TYR A 59 -5.35 -2.12 -11.43
C TYR A 59 -4.89 -1.12 -12.51
N ARG A 60 -4.25 -1.61 -13.55
CA ARG A 60 -3.76 -0.85 -14.71
C ARG A 60 -2.80 0.26 -14.31
N PHE A 61 -1.86 -0.05 -13.40
CA PHE A 61 -0.85 0.89 -12.85
C PHE A 61 -1.44 2.09 -12.09
N ASN A 62 -2.76 2.16 -11.88
CA ASN A 62 -3.39 3.29 -11.19
C ASN A 62 -2.87 3.53 -9.77
N GLN A 63 -2.40 2.49 -9.08
CA GLN A 63 -1.79 2.66 -7.76
C GLN A 63 -0.43 3.38 -7.85
N THR A 64 0.38 3.07 -8.85
CA THR A 64 1.65 3.76 -9.12
C THR A 64 1.42 5.21 -9.54
N VAL A 65 0.42 5.44 -10.40
CA VAL A 65 0.03 6.79 -10.83
C VAL A 65 -0.49 7.62 -9.64
N LEU A 66 -1.28 7.02 -8.76
CA LEU A 66 -1.76 7.68 -7.53
C LEU A 66 -0.59 8.08 -6.64
N LEU A 67 0.39 7.19 -6.43
CA LEU A 67 1.60 7.50 -5.66
C LEU A 67 2.37 8.67 -6.28
N ASP A 68 2.56 8.68 -7.61
CA ASP A 68 3.25 9.75 -8.33
C ASP A 68 2.58 11.11 -8.10
N LYS A 69 1.25 11.17 -8.22
CA LYS A 69 0.49 12.40 -7.98
C LYS A 69 0.57 12.88 -6.53
N VAL A 70 0.45 11.96 -5.55
CA VAL A 70 0.60 12.27 -4.13
C VAL A 70 1.99 12.82 -3.85
N TYR A 71 3.04 12.13 -4.32
CA TYR A 71 4.41 12.57 -4.13
C TYR A 71 4.68 13.95 -4.72
N LYS A 72 4.26 14.18 -5.97
CA LYS A 72 4.42 15.48 -6.63
C LYS A 72 3.68 16.61 -5.92
N ALA A 73 2.45 16.34 -5.46
CA ALA A 73 1.69 17.32 -4.68
C ALA A 73 2.41 17.69 -3.38
N CYS A 74 2.91 16.69 -2.64
CA CYS A 74 3.65 16.90 -1.41
C CYS A 74 4.94 17.71 -1.65
N VAL A 75 5.70 17.41 -2.69
CA VAL A 75 6.92 18.16 -3.04
C VAL A 75 6.60 19.63 -3.40
N VAL A 76 5.58 19.86 -4.21
CA VAL A 76 5.15 21.23 -4.61
C VAL A 76 4.74 22.05 -3.39
N HIS A 77 4.01 21.45 -2.47
CA HIS A 77 3.53 22.11 -1.23
C HIS A 77 4.55 22.09 -0.08
N LYS A 78 5.76 21.54 -0.28
CA LYS A 78 6.79 21.39 0.74
C LYS A 78 6.28 20.67 1.99
N HIS A 79 5.37 19.72 1.79
CA HIS A 79 4.81 18.88 2.86
C HIS A 79 5.48 17.50 2.80
N ASN A 80 5.96 17.01 3.93
CA ASN A 80 6.77 15.80 4.00
C ASN A 80 6.08 14.70 4.84
N PRO A 81 4.98 14.10 4.34
CA PRO A 81 4.28 13.04 5.06
C PRO A 81 5.09 11.74 5.05
N TYR A 82 4.68 10.81 5.89
CA TYR A 82 5.06 9.41 5.75
C TYR A 82 4.05 8.71 4.84
N ILE A 83 4.49 8.25 3.68
CA ILE A 83 3.68 7.53 2.69
C ILE A 83 3.97 6.03 2.81
N ILE A 84 2.95 5.21 3.07
CA ILE A 84 3.04 3.75 3.10
C ILE A 84 2.23 3.19 1.94
N CYS A 85 2.90 2.52 0.99
CA CYS A 85 2.26 1.88 -0.14
C CYS A 85 2.08 0.39 0.10
N ILE A 86 0.84 -0.09 0.05
CA ILE A 86 0.55 -1.51 0.21
C ILE A 86 0.72 -2.24 -1.12
N GLY A 87 1.71 -3.11 -1.14
CA GLY A 87 2.05 -3.96 -2.26
C GLY A 87 1.46 -5.37 -2.17
N SER A 88 2.15 -6.30 -2.82
CA SER A 88 1.81 -7.73 -2.80
C SER A 88 3.07 -8.53 -3.06
N THR A 89 3.28 -9.63 -2.33
CA THR A 89 4.43 -10.55 -2.53
C THR A 89 4.46 -11.19 -3.91
N THR A 90 3.38 -11.04 -4.68
CA THR A 90 3.35 -11.37 -6.12
C THR A 90 4.40 -10.62 -6.93
N ASP A 91 4.89 -9.47 -6.47
CA ASP A 91 5.95 -8.68 -7.10
C ASP A 91 7.28 -9.46 -7.27
N ARG A 92 7.49 -10.53 -6.48
CA ARG A 92 8.68 -11.40 -6.51
C ARG A 92 8.50 -12.65 -7.36
N MET A 93 7.28 -12.96 -7.80
CA MET A 93 6.99 -14.17 -8.56
C MET A 93 7.60 -14.13 -9.97
N LYS A 94 8.26 -15.21 -10.35
CA LYS A 94 8.87 -15.42 -11.68
C LYS A 94 8.36 -16.73 -12.28
N ASN A 95 7.04 -16.86 -12.43
CA ASN A 95 6.39 -18.10 -12.85
C ASN A 95 6.12 -18.19 -14.36
N GLY A 96 6.58 -17.23 -15.16
CA GLY A 96 6.40 -17.21 -16.62
C GLY A 96 4.97 -16.97 -17.09
N LYS A 97 4.00 -16.77 -16.19
CA LYS A 97 2.61 -16.53 -16.58
C LYS A 97 2.42 -15.05 -16.98
N ALA A 98 1.63 -14.84 -18.02
CA ALA A 98 1.22 -13.50 -18.43
C ALA A 98 0.19 -12.93 -17.42
N TRP A 99 0.69 -12.25 -16.41
CA TRP A 99 -0.14 -11.68 -15.33
C TRP A 99 0.22 -10.21 -15.11
N LEU A 100 -0.60 -9.31 -15.67
CA LEU A 100 -0.37 -7.87 -15.62
C LEU A 100 -0.26 -7.34 -14.18
N TYR A 101 -1.08 -7.84 -13.27
CA TYR A 101 -1.04 -7.46 -11.86
C TYR A 101 0.35 -7.67 -11.21
N ASN A 102 1.07 -8.72 -11.59
CA ASN A 102 2.45 -8.93 -11.15
C ASN A 102 3.37 -7.80 -11.62
N ALA A 103 3.27 -7.41 -12.90
CA ALA A 103 4.04 -6.30 -13.46
C ALA A 103 3.69 -4.97 -12.78
N GLU A 104 2.41 -4.72 -12.52
CA GLU A 104 1.93 -3.53 -11.81
C GLU A 104 2.53 -3.41 -10.40
N LYS A 105 2.58 -4.54 -9.66
CA LYS A 105 3.15 -4.55 -8.30
C LYS A 105 4.67 -4.43 -8.30
N LYS A 106 5.36 -4.98 -9.30
CA LYS A 106 6.80 -4.72 -9.50
C LYS A 106 7.07 -3.25 -9.77
N ALA A 107 6.33 -2.63 -10.68
CA ALA A 107 6.47 -1.21 -11.00
C ALA A 107 6.22 -0.33 -9.77
N LEU A 108 5.18 -0.63 -8.98
CA LEU A 108 4.90 0.10 -7.74
C LEU A 108 6.06 -0.03 -6.74
N ARG A 109 6.59 -1.25 -6.55
CA ARG A 109 7.72 -1.51 -5.65
C ARG A 109 8.96 -0.73 -6.06
N ASP A 110 9.35 -0.83 -7.33
CA ASP A 110 10.54 -0.17 -7.85
C ASP A 110 10.39 1.35 -7.77
N TYR A 111 9.18 1.87 -8.02
CA TYR A 111 8.92 3.30 -7.91
C TYR A 111 8.96 3.78 -6.45
N CYS A 112 8.38 3.04 -5.50
CA CYS A 112 8.50 3.33 -4.07
C CYS A 112 9.97 3.39 -3.63
N ASN A 113 10.77 2.40 -4.03
CA ASN A 113 12.19 2.35 -3.68
C ASN A 113 12.98 3.52 -4.29
N THR A 114 12.69 3.88 -5.54
CA THR A 114 13.33 5.04 -6.20
C THR A 114 13.03 6.35 -5.45
N LEU A 115 11.77 6.58 -5.09
CA LEU A 115 11.36 7.77 -4.34
C LEU A 115 11.89 7.74 -2.89
N GLY A 116 11.88 6.56 -2.24
CA GLY A 116 12.34 6.37 -0.87
C GLY A 116 13.83 6.70 -0.68
N ILE A 117 14.69 6.30 -1.63
CA ILE A 117 16.12 6.67 -1.62
C ILE A 117 16.27 8.19 -1.70
N GLY A 118 15.49 8.86 -2.54
CA GLY A 118 15.50 10.33 -2.61
C GLY A 118 15.10 11.00 -1.30
N GLY A 119 14.17 10.42 -0.54
CA GLY A 119 13.69 10.93 0.74
C GLY A 119 14.72 10.86 1.88
N VAL A 120 15.71 9.97 1.78
CA VAL A 120 16.79 9.86 2.77
C VAL A 120 17.70 11.11 2.78
N TRP A 121 17.80 11.80 1.65
CA TRP A 121 18.77 12.88 1.44
C TRP A 121 18.19 14.30 1.50
N ALA A 122 16.89 14.46 1.64
CA ALA A 122 16.26 15.75 1.51
C ALA A 122 15.00 15.88 2.36
N ASP A 123 14.51 17.11 2.48
CA ASP A 123 13.17 17.44 2.97
C ASP A 123 12.10 16.95 1.98
N LYS A 124 11.94 15.63 1.90
CA LYS A 124 10.99 14.95 1.01
C LYS A 124 10.15 13.94 1.78
N PRO A 125 9.01 13.51 1.23
CA PRO A 125 8.18 12.48 1.85
C PRO A 125 8.98 11.20 2.14
N LYS A 126 8.83 10.66 3.35
CA LYS A 126 9.31 9.32 3.70
C LYS A 126 8.39 8.30 3.03
N ILE A 127 8.96 7.28 2.40
CA ILE A 127 8.18 6.26 1.68
C ILE A 127 8.60 4.87 2.12
N THR A 128 7.60 4.01 2.40
CA THR A 128 7.79 2.57 2.62
C THR A 128 6.88 1.77 1.68
N TYR A 129 7.43 0.76 1.03
CA TYR A 129 6.68 -0.27 0.35
C TYR A 129 6.43 -1.45 1.30
N ALA A 130 5.17 -1.72 1.62
CA ALA A 130 4.78 -2.83 2.48
C ALA A 130 4.09 -3.92 1.64
N SER A 131 4.83 -5.01 1.39
CA SER A 131 4.38 -6.13 0.58
C SER A 131 3.77 -7.21 1.45
N PHE A 132 2.53 -7.58 1.17
CA PHE A 132 1.81 -8.62 1.91
C PHE A 132 1.39 -9.76 1.00
N GLY A 133 1.41 -10.99 1.54
CA GLY A 133 0.85 -12.18 0.92
C GLY A 133 -0.67 -12.12 0.76
N THR A 134 -1.25 -13.21 0.28
CA THR A 134 -2.71 -13.32 0.16
C THR A 134 -3.37 -13.14 1.53
N MET A 135 -4.32 -12.23 1.62
CA MET A 135 -4.98 -11.89 2.88
C MET A 135 -6.31 -12.62 3.05
N THR A 136 -6.77 -12.75 4.31
CA THR A 136 -7.99 -13.49 4.70
C THR A 136 -9.27 -13.02 4.01
N ASN A 137 -9.37 -11.75 3.63
CA ASN A 137 -10.49 -11.26 2.83
C ASN A 137 -10.59 -11.89 1.42
N ASN A 138 -9.55 -12.60 0.99
CA ASN A 138 -9.52 -13.40 -0.26
C ASN A 138 -9.50 -14.93 0.01
N GLN A 139 -9.69 -15.40 1.25
CA GLN A 139 -9.63 -16.82 1.61
C GLN A 139 -10.59 -17.69 0.79
N ILE A 140 -11.78 -17.19 0.47
CA ILE A 140 -12.77 -17.90 -0.35
C ILE A 140 -12.23 -18.18 -1.76
N LYS A 141 -11.40 -17.30 -2.30
CA LYS A 141 -10.79 -17.46 -3.64
C LYS A 141 -9.55 -18.36 -3.61
N HIS A 142 -9.00 -18.60 -2.44
CA HIS A 142 -7.77 -19.36 -2.22
C HIS A 142 -7.94 -20.30 -1.02
N PRO A 143 -8.89 -21.26 -1.09
CA PRO A 143 -9.16 -22.17 0.02
C PRO A 143 -7.97 -23.07 0.35
N GLU A 144 -7.10 -23.30 -0.61
CA GLU A 144 -5.89 -24.14 -0.49
C GLU A 144 -4.72 -23.46 0.25
N ARG A 145 -4.83 -22.16 0.54
CA ARG A 145 -3.72 -21.39 1.12
C ARG A 145 -4.03 -20.91 2.53
N LYS A 146 -2.99 -20.86 3.36
CA LYS A 146 -3.05 -20.02 4.55
C LYS A 146 -2.94 -18.57 4.11
N CYS A 147 -3.94 -17.79 4.45
CA CYS A 147 -3.98 -16.36 4.18
C CYS A 147 -3.50 -15.56 5.39
N LEU A 148 -2.84 -14.44 5.13
CA LEU A 148 -2.44 -13.49 6.17
C LEU A 148 -3.68 -12.78 6.71
N ASP A 149 -3.85 -12.77 8.03
CA ASP A 149 -4.93 -12.02 8.66
C ASP A 149 -4.77 -10.51 8.39
N ILE A 150 -5.88 -9.85 8.04
CA ILE A 150 -5.88 -8.40 7.77
C ILE A 150 -5.52 -7.58 9.02
N ASP A 151 -5.89 -8.05 10.22
CA ASP A 151 -5.53 -7.38 11.47
C ASP A 151 -4.03 -7.50 11.75
N VAL A 152 -3.39 -8.63 11.39
CA VAL A 152 -1.93 -8.78 11.42
C VAL A 152 -1.27 -7.83 10.42
N ALA A 153 -1.77 -7.73 9.18
CA ALA A 153 -1.24 -6.76 8.22
C ALA A 153 -1.33 -5.32 8.74
N ALA A 154 -2.45 -4.95 9.35
CA ALA A 154 -2.64 -3.63 9.96
C ALA A 154 -1.70 -3.38 11.15
N SER A 155 -1.37 -4.42 11.95
CA SER A 155 -0.40 -4.30 13.05
C SER A 155 1.00 -3.97 12.56
N TYR A 156 1.44 -4.52 11.43
CA TYR A 156 2.72 -4.17 10.80
C TYR A 156 2.71 -2.74 10.23
N ILE A 157 1.59 -2.28 9.69
CA ILE A 157 1.45 -0.88 9.25
C ILE A 157 1.53 0.06 10.46
N LYS A 158 0.86 -0.28 11.57
CA LYS A 158 0.97 0.45 12.83
C LYS A 158 2.42 0.50 13.30
N TRP A 159 3.11 -0.64 13.33
CA TRP A 159 4.53 -0.71 13.69
C TRP A 159 5.40 0.20 12.82
N LEU A 160 5.18 0.27 11.50
CA LEU A 160 5.88 1.19 10.61
C LEU A 160 5.65 2.65 10.99
N ILE A 161 4.41 3.02 11.32
CA ILE A 161 4.02 4.38 11.72
C ILE A 161 4.71 4.80 13.02
N GLU A 162 4.88 3.87 13.95
CA GLU A 162 5.48 4.08 15.26
C GLU A 162 7.02 4.17 15.22
N GLN A 163 7.66 3.85 14.09
CA GLN A 163 9.11 3.96 13.98
C GLN A 163 9.57 5.43 13.97
N PRO A 164 10.73 5.72 14.55
CA PRO A 164 11.29 7.08 14.56
C PRO A 164 11.37 7.66 13.15
N ARG A 165 10.99 8.92 13.02
CA ARG A 165 10.89 9.58 11.70
C ARG A 165 12.22 9.59 10.93
N HIS A 166 13.36 9.63 11.63
CA HIS A 166 14.70 9.63 11.04
C HIS A 166 15.17 8.25 10.57
N ILE A 167 14.41 7.18 10.84
CA ILE A 167 14.72 5.84 10.36
C ILE A 167 13.97 5.59 9.06
N ALA A 168 14.69 5.36 7.98
CA ALA A 168 14.11 4.96 6.69
C ALA A 168 13.95 3.44 6.66
N ILE A 169 12.70 2.98 6.56
CA ILE A 169 12.37 1.59 6.25
C ILE A 169 11.80 1.60 4.84
N ASN A 170 12.63 1.24 3.85
CA ASN A 170 12.23 1.35 2.46
C ASN A 170 11.25 0.25 2.05
N GLU A 171 11.41 -0.96 2.60
CA GLU A 171 10.60 -2.11 2.23
C GLU A 171 10.44 -3.09 3.39
N ILE A 172 9.23 -3.63 3.54
CA ILE A 172 8.95 -4.84 4.31
C ILE A 172 8.19 -5.84 3.45
N SER A 173 8.36 -7.14 3.73
CA SER A 173 7.65 -8.20 3.04
C SER A 173 7.23 -9.28 4.00
N ILE A 174 5.93 -9.58 4.02
CA ILE A 174 5.31 -10.47 4.99
C ILE A 174 4.37 -11.43 4.29
N ASP A 175 4.68 -12.71 4.39
CA ASP A 175 3.86 -13.81 3.91
C ASP A 175 3.46 -14.74 5.06
N PRO A 176 2.26 -15.31 5.04
CA PRO A 176 1.93 -16.40 5.96
C PRO A 176 2.75 -17.64 5.58
N MET A 177 3.27 -18.34 6.58
CA MET A 177 3.92 -19.62 6.34
C MET A 177 2.90 -20.66 5.88
N GLN A 178 3.20 -21.31 4.75
CA GLN A 178 2.38 -22.39 4.21
C GLN A 178 2.80 -23.73 4.84
N ASP A 179 1.88 -24.71 4.90
CA ASP A 179 2.22 -26.07 5.31
C ASP A 179 3.05 -26.79 4.24
N ASN A 180 3.91 -27.71 4.65
CA ASN A 180 4.82 -28.44 3.75
C ASN A 180 4.12 -29.17 2.60
N GLN A 181 2.82 -29.51 2.76
CA GLN A 181 2.04 -30.13 1.68
C GLN A 181 1.90 -29.25 0.44
N TRP A 182 1.99 -27.94 0.57
CA TRP A 182 1.90 -27.04 -0.55
C TRP A 182 3.18 -27.00 -1.40
N TYR A 183 4.35 -27.20 -0.79
CA TYR A 183 5.64 -27.28 -1.49
C TYR A 183 5.78 -28.57 -2.33
N ASN A 184 5.10 -29.63 -1.94
CA ASN A 184 5.14 -30.91 -2.64
C ASN A 184 4.20 -30.96 -3.86
N SER A 185 3.39 -29.92 -4.09
CA SER A 185 2.46 -29.79 -5.21
C SER A 185 2.94 -28.83 -6.32
N LEU A 186 4.13 -28.26 -6.17
CA LEU A 186 4.80 -27.40 -7.16
C LEU A 186 5.80 -28.21 -7.98
#